data_6930573e28d6d906e5233edb90302e5b
#
_entry.id   6930573e28d6d906e5233edb90302e5b
#
_cell.length_a   1.000
_cell.length_b   1.000
_cell.length_c   1.000
_cell.angle_alpha   90.00
_cell.angle_beta   90.00
_cell.angle_gamma   90.00
#
_symmetry.space_group_name_H-M   'P 1'
#
loop_
_entity.id
_entity.type
_entity.pdbx_description
1 polymer ?
#
loop_
_entity_poly.entity_id
_entity_poly.type
_entity_poly.pdbx_seq_one_letter_code
_entity_poly.pdbx_strand_id
1 'polypeptide(L)'
;AGSLVRCSVPLFVMMTGVLLLPVGEGMGAFYRRRIGRIVPPLLFWSLALPLLFFAYLHTFGAATQSPTVDPGSYTVRQLVVRLYTFVFNFNYDTTPLWYLYMLVGLYLVMPVLGAWLRQASQRDLQLFLAVWGAALLLPYVEVAAPLLGYAGNGGNMGLWGVCDWNAYGTFYYFSGFVGYLVLAYYLVRYPLRWSWRRTLGVMAPLFAVGYLITCLLYTSPSPRDRT
;
A
#
# COMPACT_ATOMS: atom_id res chain seq x y z
N ALA A 1 -5.19 -1.22 18.22
CA ALA A 1 -3.78 -1.64 18.08
C ALA A 1 -3.26 -1.56 16.63
N GLY A 2 -4.11 -1.81 15.61
CA GLY A 2 -3.69 -1.81 14.19
C GLY A 2 -3.18 -0.47 13.64
N SER A 3 -3.64 0.66 14.14
CA SER A 3 -3.28 2.00 13.64
C SER A 3 -1.81 2.36 13.83
N LEU A 4 -1.20 1.92 14.92
CA LEU A 4 0.22 2.21 15.21
C LEU A 4 1.17 1.49 14.25
N VAL A 5 0.77 0.32 13.72
CA VAL A 5 1.61 -0.52 12.86
C VAL A 5 1.46 -0.16 11.37
N ARG A 6 0.51 0.69 11.01
CA ARG A 6 0.24 1.04 9.59
C ARG A 6 1.37 1.79 8.91
N CYS A 7 2.16 2.55 9.65
CA CYS A 7 3.35 3.23 9.12
C CYS A 7 4.49 2.27 8.76
N SER A 8 4.44 0.99 9.16
CA SER A 8 5.49 0.03 8.87
C SER A 8 5.68 -0.20 7.37
N VAL A 9 4.59 -0.33 6.62
CA VAL A 9 4.65 -0.60 5.17
C VAL A 9 5.32 0.54 4.40
N PRO A 10 4.92 1.82 4.55
CA PRO A 10 5.66 2.94 3.97
C PRO A 10 7.15 2.94 4.33
N LEU A 11 7.50 2.65 5.59
CA LEU A 11 8.90 2.60 6.03
C LEU A 11 9.67 1.47 5.34
N PHE A 12 9.10 0.28 5.18
CA PHE A 12 9.73 -0.80 4.44
C PHE A 12 9.93 -0.45 2.97
N VAL A 13 8.96 0.22 2.34
CA VAL A 13 9.10 0.73 0.97
C VAL A 13 10.22 1.78 0.90
N MET A 14 10.27 2.70 1.85
CA MET A 14 11.37 3.70 1.92
C MET A 14 12.73 3.03 2.09
N MET A 15 12.87 2.05 2.99
CA MET A 15 14.12 1.27 3.13
C MET A 15 14.51 0.59 1.82
N THR A 16 13.55 0.02 1.11
CA THR A 16 13.77 -0.58 -0.21
C THR A 16 14.28 0.47 -1.20
N GLY A 17 13.72 1.68 -1.19
CA GLY A 17 14.17 2.81 -2.01
C GLY A 17 15.61 3.21 -1.68
N VAL A 18 15.95 3.36 -0.40
CA VAL A 18 17.33 3.71 0.03
C VAL A 18 18.35 2.68 -0.43
N LEU A 19 18.02 1.39 -0.31
CA LEU A 19 18.96 0.31 -0.60
C LEU A 19 19.14 0.02 -2.09
N LEU A 20 18.15 0.35 -2.93
CA LEU A 20 18.12 -0.09 -4.32
C LEU A 20 18.19 1.06 -5.34
N LEU A 21 17.87 2.28 -4.95
CA LEU A 21 17.91 3.44 -5.86
C LEU A 21 19.19 4.27 -5.68
N PRO A 22 19.75 4.78 -6.80
CA PRO A 22 19.37 4.50 -8.16
C PRO A 22 19.87 3.12 -8.64
N VAL A 23 19.07 2.41 -9.44
CA VAL A 23 19.44 1.09 -9.98
C VAL A 23 20.67 1.23 -10.88
N GLY A 24 21.76 0.56 -10.52
CA GLY A 24 23.03 0.63 -11.27
C GLY A 24 23.23 -0.48 -12.32
N GLU A 25 22.37 -1.50 -12.29
CA GLU A 25 22.44 -2.66 -13.18
C GLU A 25 21.37 -2.61 -14.28
N GLY A 26 21.56 -3.39 -15.35
CA GLY A 26 20.57 -3.48 -16.42
C GLY A 26 19.23 -4.05 -15.93
N MET A 27 18.14 -3.58 -16.53
CA MET A 27 16.76 -3.91 -16.18
C MET A 27 16.51 -5.42 -16.01
N GLY A 28 16.95 -6.22 -16.98
CA GLY A 28 16.76 -7.68 -16.94
C GLY A 28 17.54 -8.37 -15.81
N ALA A 29 18.77 -7.92 -15.52
CA ALA A 29 19.57 -8.43 -14.42
C ALA A 29 18.94 -8.09 -13.07
N PHE A 30 18.43 -6.85 -12.94
CA PHE A 30 17.72 -6.40 -11.76
C PHE A 30 16.47 -7.24 -11.50
N TYR A 31 15.61 -7.44 -12.51
CA TYR A 31 14.38 -8.22 -12.36
C TYR A 31 14.68 -9.67 -11.98
N ARG A 32 15.61 -10.33 -12.69
CA ARG A 32 15.99 -11.71 -12.36
C ARG A 32 16.50 -11.85 -10.93
N ARG A 33 17.29 -10.88 -10.45
CA ARG A 33 17.87 -10.91 -9.11
C ARG A 33 16.84 -10.60 -8.02
N ARG A 34 15.95 -9.62 -8.22
CA ARG A 34 15.04 -9.14 -7.19
C ARG A 34 13.70 -9.86 -7.21
N ILE A 35 13.05 -9.93 -8.35
CA ILE A 35 11.77 -10.63 -8.50
C ILE A 35 11.98 -12.13 -8.30
N GLY A 36 13.05 -12.69 -8.87
CA GLY A 36 13.38 -14.10 -8.70
C GLY A 36 13.56 -14.56 -7.25
N ARG A 37 13.88 -13.65 -6.32
CA ARG A 37 13.93 -13.95 -4.87
C ARG A 37 12.58 -13.88 -4.17
N ILE A 38 11.62 -13.12 -4.73
CA ILE A 38 10.28 -12.97 -4.14
C ILE A 38 9.34 -14.04 -4.64
N VAL A 39 9.45 -14.44 -5.90
CA VAL A 39 8.55 -15.39 -6.53
C VAL A 39 8.49 -16.74 -5.80
N PRO A 40 9.61 -17.41 -5.43
CA PRO A 40 9.54 -18.69 -4.74
C PRO A 40 8.78 -18.62 -3.41
N PRO A 41 9.08 -17.72 -2.45
CA PRO A 41 8.30 -17.63 -1.23
C PRO A 41 6.85 -17.19 -1.47
N LEU A 42 6.60 -16.32 -2.48
CA LEU A 42 5.23 -15.95 -2.85
C LEU A 42 4.42 -17.17 -3.30
N LEU A 43 4.96 -17.98 -4.21
CA LEU A 43 4.30 -19.20 -4.70
C LEU A 43 4.10 -20.22 -3.55
N PHE A 44 5.13 -20.43 -2.76
CA PHE A 44 5.04 -21.35 -1.61
C PHE A 44 3.92 -20.94 -0.64
N TRP A 45 3.90 -19.67 -0.20
CA TRP A 45 2.92 -19.22 0.76
C TRP A 45 1.52 -19.06 0.16
N SER A 46 1.40 -18.78 -1.14
CA SER A 46 0.09 -18.77 -1.83
C SER A 46 -0.58 -20.15 -1.83
N LEU A 47 0.21 -21.21 -1.77
CA LEU A 47 -0.31 -22.59 -1.64
C LEU A 47 -0.42 -23.04 -0.18
N ALA A 48 0.57 -22.71 0.64
CA ALA A 48 0.64 -23.16 2.03
C ALA A 48 -0.44 -22.50 2.92
N LEU A 49 -0.68 -21.19 2.77
CA LEU A 49 -1.64 -20.48 3.62
C LEU A 49 -3.08 -20.99 3.49
N PRO A 50 -3.65 -21.21 2.28
CA PRO A 50 -4.98 -21.82 2.16
C PRO A 50 -5.07 -23.20 2.81
N LEU A 51 -4.02 -24.03 2.68
CA LEU A 51 -3.98 -25.37 3.31
C LEU A 51 -3.92 -25.27 4.83
N LEU A 52 -3.04 -24.42 5.37
CA LEU A 52 -2.91 -24.21 6.81
C LEU A 52 -4.20 -23.63 7.40
N PHE A 53 -4.81 -22.67 6.71
CA PHE A 53 -6.04 -22.05 7.18
C PHE A 53 -7.22 -23.03 7.12
N PHE A 54 -7.30 -23.84 6.08
CA PHE A 54 -8.28 -24.93 5.98
C PHE A 54 -8.12 -25.93 7.14
N ALA A 55 -6.89 -26.40 7.39
CA ALA A 55 -6.60 -27.30 8.50
C ALA A 55 -6.96 -26.67 9.86
N TYR A 56 -6.61 -25.38 10.06
CA TYR A 56 -6.95 -24.63 11.27
C TYR A 56 -8.46 -24.57 11.51
N LEU A 57 -9.23 -24.21 10.49
CA LEU A 57 -10.69 -24.11 10.61
C LEU A 57 -11.36 -25.45 10.89
N HIS A 58 -10.85 -26.55 10.33
CA HIS A 58 -11.41 -27.90 10.58
C HIS A 58 -11.03 -28.45 11.95
N THR A 59 -9.90 -28.01 12.53
CA THR A 59 -9.47 -28.46 13.87
C THR A 59 -9.99 -27.56 14.99
N PHE A 60 -10.01 -26.26 14.76
CA PHE A 60 -10.31 -25.25 15.80
C PHE A 60 -11.49 -24.34 15.42
N GLY A 61 -12.19 -24.61 14.32
CA GLY A 61 -13.19 -23.71 13.75
C GLY A 61 -14.35 -23.35 14.68
N ALA A 62 -14.74 -24.26 15.57
CA ALA A 62 -15.77 -24.01 16.58
C ALA A 62 -15.39 -22.91 17.60
N ALA A 63 -14.09 -22.66 17.79
CA ALA A 63 -13.57 -21.61 18.68
C ALA A 63 -13.34 -20.26 17.96
N THR A 64 -13.45 -20.22 16.64
CA THR A 64 -13.18 -19.04 15.83
C THR A 64 -14.46 -18.19 15.70
N GLN A 65 -14.66 -17.24 16.58
CA GLN A 65 -15.78 -16.27 16.53
C GLN A 65 -15.40 -15.02 15.72
N SER A 66 -14.85 -15.18 14.53
CA SER A 66 -14.57 -14.03 13.66
C SER A 66 -15.78 -13.72 12.79
N PRO A 67 -16.37 -12.51 12.86
CA PRO A 67 -17.51 -12.14 12.03
C PRO A 67 -17.18 -12.08 10.54
N THR A 68 -15.89 -12.08 10.17
CA THR A 68 -15.41 -11.96 8.79
C THR A 68 -15.11 -13.31 8.13
N VAL A 69 -15.12 -14.40 8.90
CA VAL A 69 -14.79 -15.74 8.40
C VAL A 69 -15.96 -16.66 8.66
N ASP A 70 -16.64 -17.08 7.60
CA ASP A 70 -17.64 -18.14 7.66
C ASP A 70 -16.95 -19.51 7.46
N PRO A 71 -16.85 -20.35 8.52
CA PRO A 71 -16.25 -21.67 8.40
C PRO A 71 -16.96 -22.57 7.37
N GLY A 72 -18.28 -22.39 7.18
CA GLY A 72 -19.08 -23.13 6.19
C GLY A 72 -18.66 -22.89 4.74
N SER A 73 -18.04 -21.73 4.47
CA SER A 73 -17.53 -21.39 3.14
C SER A 73 -16.22 -22.12 2.79
N TYR A 74 -15.54 -22.78 3.75
CA TYR A 74 -14.26 -23.47 3.55
C TYR A 74 -14.44 -24.98 3.31
N THR A 75 -15.10 -25.32 2.20
CA THR A 75 -15.25 -26.70 1.75
C THR A 75 -14.01 -27.20 1.00
N VAL A 76 -13.85 -28.53 0.92
CA VAL A 76 -12.77 -29.15 0.11
C VAL A 76 -12.81 -28.68 -1.35
N ARG A 77 -13.99 -28.54 -1.94
CA ARG A 77 -14.17 -28.03 -3.29
C ARG A 77 -13.59 -26.62 -3.43
N GLN A 78 -13.88 -25.74 -2.49
CA GLN A 78 -13.35 -24.37 -2.49
C GLN A 78 -11.84 -24.32 -2.24
N LEU A 79 -11.32 -25.19 -1.39
CA LEU A 79 -9.87 -25.33 -1.21
C LEU A 79 -9.18 -25.69 -2.54
N VAL A 80 -9.70 -26.68 -3.27
CA VAL A 80 -9.16 -27.07 -4.59
C VAL A 80 -9.21 -25.88 -5.56
N VAL A 81 -10.33 -25.14 -5.63
CA VAL A 81 -10.43 -23.93 -6.46
C VAL A 81 -9.36 -22.92 -6.08
N ARG A 82 -9.16 -22.64 -4.81
CA ARG A 82 -8.14 -21.70 -4.32
C ARG A 82 -6.72 -22.14 -4.67
N LEU A 83 -6.44 -23.45 -4.62
CA LEU A 83 -5.13 -23.99 -4.94
C LEU A 83 -4.78 -23.89 -6.42
N TYR A 84 -5.71 -24.13 -7.36
CA TYR A 84 -5.38 -24.01 -8.78
C TYR A 84 -5.50 -22.55 -9.31
N THR A 85 -6.23 -21.69 -8.60
CA THR A 85 -6.34 -20.26 -8.95
C THR A 85 -5.44 -19.36 -8.10
N PHE A 86 -4.51 -19.94 -7.35
CA PHE A 86 -3.72 -19.26 -6.31
C PHE A 86 -3.07 -17.95 -6.73
N VAL A 87 -2.66 -17.81 -7.99
CA VAL A 87 -2.04 -16.57 -8.50
C VAL A 87 -3.07 -15.45 -8.69
N PHE A 88 -4.33 -15.78 -8.99
CA PHE A 88 -5.37 -14.82 -9.34
C PHE A 88 -6.35 -14.53 -8.21
N ASN A 89 -6.36 -15.36 -7.16
CA ASN A 89 -7.27 -15.20 -6.03
C ASN A 89 -6.57 -14.57 -4.84
N PHE A 90 -7.05 -13.39 -4.48
CA PHE A 90 -6.69 -12.73 -3.24
C PHE A 90 -7.83 -12.91 -2.23
N ASN A 91 -7.67 -13.89 -1.35
CA ASN A 91 -8.64 -14.23 -0.30
C ASN A 91 -8.15 -13.77 1.08
N TYR A 92 -9.02 -13.85 2.07
CA TYR A 92 -8.69 -13.50 3.45
C TYR A 92 -7.47 -14.25 4.00
N ASP A 93 -7.37 -15.54 3.71
CA ASP A 93 -6.25 -16.42 4.09
C ASP A 93 -4.91 -16.01 3.47
N THR A 94 -4.93 -15.41 2.26
CA THR A 94 -3.73 -14.94 1.56
C THR A 94 -3.48 -13.43 1.74
N THR A 95 -4.29 -12.73 2.53
CA THR A 95 -4.14 -11.29 2.78
C THR A 95 -2.71 -10.87 3.16
N PRO A 96 -1.93 -11.60 3.98
CA PRO A 96 -0.56 -11.18 4.30
C PRO A 96 0.37 -11.08 3.10
N LEU A 97 0.05 -11.72 1.98
CA LEU A 97 0.88 -11.73 0.77
C LEU A 97 0.75 -10.44 -0.08
N TRP A 98 -0.24 -9.58 0.21
CA TRP A 98 -0.46 -8.35 -0.55
C TRP A 98 0.80 -7.50 -0.68
N TYR A 99 1.64 -7.49 0.36
CA TYR A 99 2.90 -6.75 0.36
C TYR A 99 3.88 -7.27 -0.68
N LEU A 100 3.97 -8.59 -0.86
CA LEU A 100 4.86 -9.20 -1.86
C LEU A 100 4.41 -8.86 -3.28
N TYR A 101 3.10 -8.87 -3.57
CA TYR A 101 2.55 -8.44 -4.86
C TYR A 101 2.87 -6.96 -5.13
N MET A 102 2.63 -6.10 -4.15
CA MET A 102 2.98 -4.68 -4.24
C MET A 102 4.49 -4.50 -4.49
N LEU A 103 5.33 -5.25 -3.78
CA LEU A 103 6.78 -5.15 -3.90
C LEU A 103 7.28 -5.59 -5.29
N VAL A 104 6.67 -6.61 -5.90
CA VAL A 104 6.94 -6.99 -7.29
C VAL A 104 6.60 -5.82 -8.23
N GLY A 105 5.43 -5.21 -8.06
CA GLY A 105 5.04 -4.02 -8.84
C GLY A 105 6.03 -2.86 -8.70
N LEU A 106 6.51 -2.58 -7.49
CA LEU A 106 7.52 -1.56 -7.25
C LEU A 106 8.86 -1.91 -7.91
N TYR A 107 9.29 -3.17 -7.89
CA TYR A 107 10.52 -3.59 -8.55
C TYR A 107 10.45 -3.46 -10.07
N LEU A 108 9.27 -3.64 -10.67
CA LEU A 108 9.08 -3.41 -12.11
C LEU A 108 9.28 -1.94 -12.51
N VAL A 109 8.89 -1.00 -11.64
CA VAL A 109 9.03 0.44 -11.89
C VAL A 109 10.42 0.96 -11.52
N MET A 110 11.12 0.35 -10.58
CA MET A 110 12.40 0.84 -10.04
C MET A 110 13.50 1.16 -11.07
N PRO A 111 13.76 0.35 -12.12
CA PRO A 111 14.79 0.69 -13.09
C PRO A 111 14.47 1.96 -13.87
N VAL A 112 13.20 2.17 -14.24
CA VAL A 112 12.73 3.38 -14.93
C VAL A 112 12.87 4.58 -14.00
N LEU A 113 12.38 4.44 -12.76
CA LEU A 113 12.51 5.47 -11.74
C LEU A 113 13.98 5.81 -11.45
N GLY A 114 14.84 4.80 -11.34
CA GLY A 114 16.27 4.98 -11.12
C GLY A 114 16.98 5.71 -12.26
N ALA A 115 16.55 5.49 -13.51
CA ALA A 115 17.07 6.23 -14.67
C ALA A 115 16.70 7.72 -14.59
N TRP A 116 15.47 8.01 -14.24
CA TRP A 116 15.01 9.39 -14.01
C TRP A 116 15.71 10.04 -12.82
N LEU A 117 15.83 9.37 -11.68
CA LEU A 117 16.45 9.89 -10.46
C LEU A 117 17.91 10.29 -10.64
N ARG A 118 18.65 9.64 -11.56
CA ARG A 118 20.06 10.01 -11.87
C ARG A 118 20.18 11.39 -12.52
N GLN A 119 19.15 11.81 -13.27
CA GLN A 119 19.16 13.06 -14.04
C GLN A 119 18.31 14.15 -13.37
N ALA A 120 17.44 13.78 -12.44
CA ALA A 120 16.52 14.69 -11.79
C ALA A 120 17.27 15.73 -10.92
N SER A 121 16.91 17.00 -11.09
CA SER A 121 17.37 18.08 -10.22
C SER A 121 16.65 18.03 -8.87
N GLN A 122 17.16 18.75 -7.88
CA GLN A 122 16.49 18.86 -6.58
C GLN A 122 15.08 19.43 -6.70
N ARG A 123 14.86 20.37 -7.62
CA ARG A 123 13.55 20.99 -7.87
C ARG A 123 12.56 19.99 -8.46
N ASP A 124 13.01 19.16 -9.40
CA ASP A 124 12.17 18.13 -10.01
C ASP A 124 11.69 17.12 -8.96
N LEU A 125 12.60 16.70 -8.06
CA LEU A 125 12.25 15.80 -6.96
C LEU A 125 11.25 16.44 -6.00
N GLN A 126 11.45 17.71 -5.65
CA GLN A 126 10.52 18.47 -4.79
C GLN A 126 9.15 18.62 -5.45
N LEU A 127 9.10 18.95 -6.74
CA LEU A 127 7.85 19.06 -7.49
C LEU A 127 7.11 17.72 -7.54
N PHE A 128 7.83 16.64 -7.86
CA PHE A 128 7.25 15.30 -7.84
C PHE A 128 6.66 14.95 -6.46
N LEU A 129 7.41 15.19 -5.38
CA LEU A 129 6.95 14.92 -4.02
C LEU A 129 5.79 15.81 -3.59
N ALA A 130 5.73 17.06 -4.07
CA ALA A 130 4.60 17.96 -3.81
C ALA A 130 3.32 17.47 -4.50
N VAL A 131 3.40 17.07 -5.78
CA VAL A 131 2.26 16.49 -6.52
C VAL A 131 1.82 15.19 -5.90
N TRP A 132 2.76 14.31 -5.57
CA TRP A 132 2.47 13.04 -4.89
C TRP A 132 1.81 13.26 -3.51
N GLY A 133 2.35 14.19 -2.70
CA GLY A 133 1.77 14.53 -1.41
C GLY A 133 0.35 15.09 -1.52
N ALA A 134 0.10 15.96 -2.51
CA ALA A 134 -1.24 16.47 -2.83
C ALA A 134 -2.18 15.31 -3.25
N ALA A 135 -1.70 14.38 -4.09
CA ALA A 135 -2.49 13.22 -4.50
C ALA A 135 -2.91 12.33 -3.31
N LEU A 136 -2.05 12.18 -2.31
CA LEU A 136 -2.39 11.41 -1.10
C LEU A 136 -3.50 12.05 -0.25
N LEU A 137 -3.75 13.35 -0.40
CA LEU A 137 -4.83 14.04 0.31
C LEU A 137 -6.20 13.88 -0.35
N LEU A 138 -6.26 13.46 -1.61
CA LEU A 138 -7.52 13.36 -2.37
C LEU A 138 -8.58 12.47 -1.70
N PRO A 139 -8.28 11.26 -1.21
CA PRO A 139 -9.29 10.44 -0.53
C PRO A 139 -9.87 11.12 0.72
N TYR A 140 -9.07 11.94 1.41
CA TYR A 140 -9.55 12.69 2.58
C TYR A 140 -10.43 13.87 2.17
N VAL A 141 -10.09 14.54 1.07
CA VAL A 141 -10.94 15.60 0.49
C VAL A 141 -12.28 15.03 0.06
N GLU A 142 -12.30 13.85 -0.55
CA GLU A 142 -13.52 13.16 -0.96
C GLU A 142 -14.43 12.86 0.25
N VAL A 143 -13.86 12.40 1.37
CA VAL A 143 -14.62 12.16 2.61
C VAL A 143 -15.12 13.45 3.23
N ALA A 144 -14.37 14.55 3.13
CA ALA A 144 -14.74 15.86 3.68
C ALA A 144 -15.69 16.67 2.77
N ALA A 145 -15.70 16.42 1.47
CA ALA A 145 -16.47 17.19 0.51
C ALA A 145 -18.00 17.22 0.79
N PRO A 146 -18.65 16.13 1.22
CA PRO A 146 -20.06 16.17 1.60
C PRO A 146 -20.34 17.11 2.79
N LEU A 147 -19.40 17.26 3.72
CA LEU A 147 -19.54 18.19 4.86
C LEU A 147 -19.54 19.65 4.41
N LEU A 148 -18.99 19.94 3.24
CA LEU A 148 -18.96 21.26 2.60
C LEU A 148 -20.11 21.45 1.60
N GLY A 149 -21.10 20.55 1.56
CA GLY A 149 -22.24 20.58 0.68
C GLY A 149 -21.95 20.12 -0.77
N TYR A 150 -20.79 19.52 -1.01
CA TYR A 150 -20.44 18.95 -2.30
C TYR A 150 -21.05 17.55 -2.44
N ALA A 151 -22.12 17.44 -3.24
CA ALA A 151 -22.67 16.16 -3.64
C ALA A 151 -22.03 15.75 -4.97
N GLY A 152 -21.01 14.92 -4.91
CA GLY A 152 -20.37 14.35 -6.10
C GLY A 152 -21.37 13.48 -6.88
N ASN A 153 -21.42 13.64 -8.20
CA ASN A 153 -22.16 12.73 -9.05
C ASN A 153 -21.34 11.45 -9.23
N GLY A 154 -21.86 10.31 -8.81
CA GLY A 154 -21.26 9.02 -9.11
C GLY A 154 -21.02 8.88 -10.62
N GLY A 155 -19.80 8.56 -11.01
CA GLY A 155 -19.40 8.43 -12.41
C GLY A 155 -18.81 9.69 -13.04
N ASN A 156 -18.56 10.76 -12.30
CA ASN A 156 -17.90 11.97 -12.81
C ASN A 156 -16.45 11.67 -13.18
N MET A 157 -16.13 11.77 -14.46
CA MET A 157 -14.79 11.63 -15.05
C MET A 157 -14.00 12.95 -14.99
N GLY A 158 -14.28 13.83 -14.04
CA GLY A 158 -13.56 15.09 -13.84
C GLY A 158 -12.25 14.92 -13.08
N LEU A 159 -11.70 16.03 -12.59
CA LEU A 159 -10.48 16.06 -11.77
C LEU A 159 -10.55 15.10 -10.57
N TRP A 160 -11.75 14.92 -10.03
CA TRP A 160 -12.08 14.01 -8.92
C TRP A 160 -12.65 12.67 -9.38
N GLY A 161 -12.53 12.34 -10.65
CA GLY A 161 -13.14 11.16 -11.30
C GLY A 161 -12.72 9.84 -10.66
N VAL A 162 -13.21 9.60 -9.46
CA VAL A 162 -13.02 8.38 -8.68
C VAL A 162 -13.96 7.31 -9.21
N CYS A 163 -13.44 6.13 -9.42
CA CYS A 163 -14.20 4.93 -9.78
C CYS A 163 -13.73 3.73 -8.94
N ASP A 164 -14.44 2.62 -8.99
CA ASP A 164 -14.15 1.44 -8.15
C ASP A 164 -12.72 0.92 -8.26
N TRP A 165 -12.08 1.10 -9.41
CA TRP A 165 -10.69 0.69 -9.66
C TRP A 165 -9.66 1.81 -9.45
N ASN A 166 -10.10 3.07 -9.26
CA ASN A 166 -9.22 4.23 -9.15
C ASN A 166 -9.74 5.24 -8.13
N ALA A 167 -9.23 5.16 -6.91
CA ALA A 167 -9.57 6.08 -5.82
C ALA A 167 -8.87 7.45 -5.90
N TYR A 168 -7.95 7.64 -6.85
CA TYR A 168 -7.13 8.85 -6.97
C TYR A 168 -7.47 9.71 -8.20
N GLY A 169 -8.50 9.34 -8.98
CA GLY A 169 -8.92 10.07 -10.16
C GLY A 169 -7.75 10.37 -11.11
N THR A 170 -7.64 11.62 -11.53
CA THR A 170 -6.57 12.09 -12.43
C THR A 170 -5.15 11.86 -11.88
N PHE A 171 -4.98 11.83 -10.56
CA PHE A 171 -3.67 11.68 -9.90
C PHE A 171 -3.26 10.23 -9.68
N TYR A 172 -3.98 9.27 -10.24
CA TYR A 172 -3.70 7.84 -10.09
C TYR A 172 -2.23 7.46 -10.33
N TYR A 173 -1.64 7.99 -11.40
CA TYR A 173 -0.26 7.68 -11.79
C TYR A 173 0.81 8.30 -10.87
N PHE A 174 0.46 9.33 -10.11
CA PHE A 174 1.32 9.96 -9.11
C PHE A 174 1.07 9.50 -7.69
N SER A 175 0.05 8.67 -7.47
CA SER A 175 -0.34 8.17 -6.15
C SER A 175 0.41 6.89 -5.77
N GLY A 176 0.15 6.41 -4.57
CA GLY A 176 0.60 5.11 -4.10
C GLY A 176 2.05 5.07 -3.61
N PHE A 177 2.60 3.87 -3.60
CA PHE A 177 3.87 3.58 -2.91
C PHE A 177 5.13 4.07 -3.64
N VAL A 178 5.04 4.42 -4.93
CA VAL A 178 6.18 4.91 -5.72
C VAL A 178 6.76 6.19 -5.13
N GLY A 179 5.91 7.09 -4.63
CA GLY A 179 6.36 8.32 -4.00
C GLY A 179 7.20 8.12 -2.75
N TYR A 180 6.97 7.05 -1.98
CA TYR A 180 7.82 6.73 -0.83
C TYR A 180 9.24 6.32 -1.24
N LEU A 181 9.43 5.70 -2.42
CA LEU A 181 10.75 5.40 -2.96
C LEU A 181 11.51 6.69 -3.29
N VAL A 182 10.82 7.64 -3.95
CA VAL A 182 11.40 8.95 -4.29
C VAL A 182 11.69 9.78 -3.03
N LEU A 183 10.78 9.76 -2.06
CA LEU A 183 10.96 10.44 -0.78
C LEU A 183 12.19 9.92 -0.04
N ALA A 184 12.36 8.61 0.01
CA ALA A 184 13.50 7.98 0.64
C ALA A 184 14.81 8.38 -0.04
N TYR A 185 14.86 8.31 -1.37
CA TYR A 185 16.01 8.78 -2.16
C TYR A 185 16.32 10.26 -1.91
N TYR A 186 15.28 11.11 -1.89
CA TYR A 186 15.42 12.54 -1.63
C TYR A 186 16.00 12.82 -0.25
N LEU A 187 15.51 12.17 0.80
CA LEU A 187 15.96 12.37 2.17
C LEU A 187 17.42 11.93 2.39
N VAL A 188 17.86 10.88 1.70
CA VAL A 188 19.25 10.43 1.75
C VAL A 188 20.18 11.40 1.01
N ARG A 189 19.74 11.87 -0.17
CA ARG A 189 20.56 12.78 -1.00
C ARG A 189 20.60 14.20 -0.47
N TYR A 190 19.51 14.65 0.15
CA TYR A 190 19.35 16.00 0.72
C TYR A 190 18.90 15.90 2.18
N PRO A 191 19.79 15.48 3.10
CA PRO A 191 19.42 15.24 4.48
C PRO A 191 18.98 16.53 5.18
N LEU A 192 17.91 16.41 5.97
CA LEU A 192 17.41 17.51 6.79
C LEU A 192 18.44 17.81 7.90
N ARG A 193 19.04 18.99 7.87
CA ARG A 193 20.00 19.44 8.89
C ARG A 193 19.27 20.05 10.10
N TRP A 194 18.28 19.31 10.62
CA TRP A 194 17.51 19.75 11.78
C TRP A 194 18.13 19.23 13.07
N SER A 195 18.05 20.04 14.14
CA SER A 195 18.39 19.55 15.47
C SER A 195 17.37 18.49 15.90
N TRP A 196 17.79 17.58 16.79
CA TRP A 196 16.92 16.52 17.33
C TRP A 196 15.63 17.09 17.95
N ARG A 197 15.74 18.20 18.68
CA ARG A 197 14.58 18.89 19.28
C ARG A 197 13.59 19.38 18.24
N ARG A 198 14.10 19.97 17.14
CA ARG A 198 13.25 20.44 16.02
C ARG A 198 12.59 19.28 15.29
N THR A 199 13.34 18.22 15.07
CA THR A 199 12.81 17.00 14.42
C THR A 199 11.66 16.41 15.25
N LEU A 200 11.85 16.21 16.57
CA LEU A 200 10.80 15.72 17.45
C LEU A 200 9.61 16.69 17.54
N GLY A 201 9.88 18.00 17.65
CA GLY A 201 8.83 19.01 17.74
C GLY A 201 7.91 19.08 16.51
N VAL A 202 8.39 18.65 15.32
CA VAL A 202 7.58 18.59 14.10
C VAL A 202 7.00 17.20 13.88
N MET A 203 7.79 16.14 14.06
CA MET A 203 7.36 14.78 13.73
C MET A 203 6.36 14.21 14.73
N ALA A 204 6.51 14.51 16.02
CA ALA A 204 5.58 13.99 17.03
C ALA A 204 4.14 14.54 16.89
N PRO A 205 3.93 15.86 16.68
CA PRO A 205 2.59 16.37 16.38
C PRO A 205 2.02 15.83 15.06
N LEU A 206 2.80 15.73 13.99
CA LEU A 206 2.36 15.15 12.73
C LEU A 206 1.92 13.68 12.90
N PHE A 207 2.70 12.90 13.64
CA PHE A 207 2.34 11.52 13.95
C PHE A 207 1.05 11.44 14.78
N ALA A 208 0.91 12.28 15.81
CA ALA A 208 -0.27 12.33 16.65
C ALA A 208 -1.53 12.70 15.84
N VAL A 209 -1.44 13.72 14.99
CA VAL A 209 -2.55 14.12 14.10
C VAL A 209 -2.92 12.99 13.15
N GLY A 210 -1.95 12.38 12.48
CA GLY A 210 -2.18 11.24 11.58
C GLY A 210 -2.82 10.05 12.30
N TYR A 211 -2.37 9.76 13.51
CA TYR A 211 -2.95 8.72 14.36
C TYR A 211 -4.41 9.02 14.73
N LEU A 212 -4.69 10.25 15.17
CA LEU A 212 -6.05 10.68 15.52
C LEU A 212 -7.00 10.62 14.32
N ILE A 213 -6.58 11.12 13.15
CA ILE A 213 -7.37 11.04 11.91
C ILE A 213 -7.66 9.57 11.58
N THR A 214 -6.66 8.69 11.65
CA THR A 214 -6.85 7.27 11.38
C THR A 214 -7.83 6.64 12.37
N CYS A 215 -7.74 6.97 13.66
CA CYS A 215 -8.67 6.49 14.67
C CYS A 215 -10.09 6.97 14.41
N LEU A 216 -10.29 8.24 14.10
CA LEU A 216 -11.60 8.82 13.82
C LEU A 216 -12.27 8.21 12.57
N LEU A 217 -11.52 8.02 11.50
CA LEU A 217 -12.03 7.39 10.28
C LEU A 217 -12.42 5.92 10.47
N TYR A 218 -11.72 5.22 11.39
CA TYR A 218 -12.01 3.80 11.69
C TYR A 218 -13.14 3.60 12.69
N THR A 219 -13.42 4.60 13.53
CA THR A 219 -14.52 4.55 14.51
C THR A 219 -15.82 5.11 13.93
N SER A 220 -15.74 5.84 12.83
CA SER A 220 -16.95 6.31 12.12
C SER A 220 -17.53 5.15 11.31
N PRO A 221 -18.84 4.80 11.49
CA PRO A 221 -19.48 3.78 10.68
C PRO A 221 -19.41 4.17 9.20
N SER A 222 -18.99 3.21 8.37
CA SER A 222 -18.92 3.41 6.92
C SER A 222 -20.30 3.81 6.38
N PRO A 223 -20.39 4.73 5.40
CA PRO A 223 -21.66 5.02 4.73
C PRO A 223 -22.32 3.76 4.13
N ARG A 224 -21.56 2.70 3.85
CA ARG A 224 -22.06 1.40 3.37
C ARG A 224 -22.73 0.55 4.45
N ASP A 225 -22.52 0.86 5.74
CA ASP A 225 -23.14 0.13 6.85
C ASP A 225 -24.50 0.73 7.25
N ARG A 226 -24.98 1.75 6.50
CA ARG A 226 -26.26 2.44 6.76
C ARG A 226 -27.40 2.07 5.77
N THR A 227 -27.17 1.09 4.91
CA THR A 227 -28.18 0.51 4.02
C THR A 227 -28.45 -0.99 4.39
#